data_2a69c893c841b0dfe60ca9503dd7d610
#
_entry.id   2a69c893c841b0dfe60ca9503dd7d610
#
_cell.length_a   1.000
_cell.length_b   1.000
_cell.length_c   1.000
_cell.angle_alpha   90.00
_cell.angle_beta   90.00
_cell.angle_gamma   90.00
#
_symmetry.space_group_name_H-M   'P 1'
#
loop_
_entity.id
_entity.type
_entity.pdbx_description
1 polymer ?
#
loop_
_entity_poly.entity_id
_entity_poly.type
_entity_poly.pdbx_seq_one_letter_code
_entity_poly.pdbx_strand_id
1 'polypeptide(L)'
;MDYKHFNDSFYSLFANHQQRCEQKRAIYSCAEFITNGSNDSFFIADIYYKLYLLYPDDIDNLLHIANNFKQHPFFAIFYHIHIHSIKPLYIKNIIALIQLCIDNGVPIYSLPVTFHDSLFNDKRFLAKYAQSFFQQFRYRTALNYTLKAMKMFSSQVCVSKEDKRDKWSNYHDVGYVYCALGDVDNALKYTNKAAELALKFDLSIEDKMLSYSNSLCYEDFDYPDNNTLIHKYEKIHIYYPDKPMFSFNRNNNSKIRIGYVSGNFVYHVIGNFIIPIIQNHDLSQFEIYLFANQYDIVDLYKNLNCKFIHIKHLNDMNAAELIHSYNINILIDLDGHTVNNRLGIFAYHPAPVQMTYLGYPNTTGMKSIQYRITDNVADHVETTQKYSEKLIRLPTCFLLYKSIYQLVPMKPRKTDNTIILAAINKVIKNSKHTLATWAIILKECPHVKILIKLEEVYCDNDEYIKYYTTKLNVPSNRIILMNKLIPKEYTNLFGKFDILLDTFPYSGTTTTCNALFNSLPIVTMYNKNHHSHNVSASLLTCMGVTELIAYTNEEYVDIVKNLVNNPNKIDEYKQTIGKKFNETVMNPTRFMKHYQNALITAVKNIQ
;
A
#
# COMPACT_ATOMS: atom_id res chain seq x y z
N MET A 1 14.36 -41.93 14.55
CA MET A 1 15.65 -41.97 15.28
C MET A 1 15.49 -40.94 16.39
N ASP A 2 15.68 -41.32 17.67
CA ASP A 2 15.55 -40.32 18.71
C ASP A 2 16.84 -39.48 18.86
N TYR A 3 16.74 -38.35 19.54
CA TYR A 3 17.82 -37.38 19.74
C TYR A 3 19.07 -38.01 20.39
N LYS A 4 18.90 -39.01 21.26
CA LYS A 4 19.97 -39.69 21.95
C LYS A 4 20.79 -40.58 20.99
N HIS A 5 20.13 -41.32 20.10
CA HIS A 5 20.77 -42.14 19.06
C HIS A 5 21.55 -41.29 18.04
N PHE A 6 21.04 -40.08 17.70
CA PHE A 6 21.73 -39.13 16.84
C PHE A 6 23.00 -38.61 17.51
N ASN A 7 22.92 -38.20 18.79
CA ASN A 7 24.07 -37.70 19.55
C ASN A 7 25.17 -38.76 19.68
N ASP A 8 24.82 -39.97 20.03
CA ASP A 8 25.79 -41.07 20.21
C ASP A 8 26.45 -41.43 18.88
N SER A 9 25.71 -41.46 17.78
CA SER A 9 26.22 -41.69 16.42
C SER A 9 27.09 -40.54 15.92
N PHE A 10 26.72 -39.30 16.24
CA PHE A 10 27.43 -38.09 15.87
C PHE A 10 28.84 -38.01 16.50
N TYR A 11 28.96 -38.32 17.80
CA TYR A 11 30.27 -38.33 18.49
C TYR A 11 31.14 -39.53 18.12
N SER A 12 30.57 -40.67 17.72
CA SER A 12 31.33 -41.82 17.27
C SER A 12 31.99 -41.64 15.89
N LEU A 13 31.38 -40.82 15.03
CA LEU A 13 31.91 -40.44 13.70
C LEU A 13 33.15 -39.52 13.76
N PHE A 14 33.42 -38.89 14.92
CA PHE A 14 34.54 -37.97 15.13
C PHE A 14 35.91 -38.61 15.28
N ALA A 15 35.97 -39.90 15.55
CA ALA A 15 37.22 -40.54 15.91
C ALA A 15 38.20 -40.81 14.77
N ASN A 16 37.79 -40.63 13.48
CA ASN A 16 38.65 -40.97 12.33
C ASN A 16 38.80 -39.80 11.30
N HIS A 17 39.98 -39.23 11.27
CA HIS A 17 40.34 -38.01 10.48
C HIS A 17 40.42 -38.19 8.95
N GLN A 18 40.40 -39.41 8.40
CA GLN A 18 40.74 -39.67 6.98
C GLN A 18 39.58 -39.70 5.96
N GLN A 19 38.30 -39.64 6.40
CA GLN A 19 37.13 -39.72 5.52
C GLN A 19 36.29 -38.43 5.47
N ARG A 20 36.90 -37.26 5.61
CA ARG A 20 36.19 -35.99 5.85
C ARG A 20 35.15 -35.59 4.78
N CYS A 21 35.42 -35.82 3.49
CA CYS A 21 34.50 -35.36 2.43
C CYS A 21 33.24 -36.22 2.25
N GLU A 22 33.37 -37.53 2.36
CA GLU A 22 32.23 -38.43 2.25
C GLU A 22 31.38 -38.40 3.52
N GLN A 23 32.02 -38.31 4.70
CA GLN A 23 31.37 -38.11 5.98
C GLN A 23 30.61 -36.79 6.07
N LYS A 24 31.16 -35.73 5.52
CA LYS A 24 30.52 -34.42 5.41
C LYS A 24 29.18 -34.51 4.68
N ARG A 25 29.17 -35.12 3.45
CA ARG A 25 27.93 -35.30 2.66
C ARG A 25 26.91 -36.17 3.39
N ALA A 26 27.34 -37.25 4.06
CA ALA A 26 26.47 -38.15 4.82
C ALA A 26 25.83 -37.42 6.02
N ILE A 27 26.61 -36.60 6.75
CA ILE A 27 26.12 -35.83 7.91
C ILE A 27 25.09 -34.79 7.45
N TYR A 28 25.33 -34.12 6.30
CA TYR A 28 24.37 -33.17 5.74
C TYR A 28 23.07 -33.81 5.30
N SER A 29 23.15 -34.93 4.57
CA SER A 29 21.96 -35.69 4.15
C SER A 29 21.16 -36.19 5.33
N CYS A 30 21.82 -36.62 6.41
CA CYS A 30 21.17 -37.04 7.65
C CYS A 30 20.53 -35.85 8.39
N ALA A 31 21.22 -34.68 8.48
CA ALA A 31 20.70 -33.49 9.10
C ALA A 31 19.47 -32.96 8.32
N GLU A 32 19.54 -32.92 7.00
CA GLU A 32 18.43 -32.53 6.12
C GLU A 32 17.22 -33.46 6.25
N PHE A 33 17.45 -34.78 6.29
CA PHE A 33 16.39 -35.78 6.48
C PHE A 33 15.72 -35.66 7.85
N ILE A 34 16.48 -35.42 8.91
CA ILE A 34 15.97 -35.27 10.27
C ILE A 34 15.22 -33.94 10.44
N THR A 35 15.74 -32.85 9.87
CA THR A 35 15.11 -31.53 9.97
C THR A 35 13.83 -31.43 9.14
N ASN A 36 13.76 -32.09 7.98
CA ASN A 36 12.55 -32.14 7.16
C ASN A 36 11.40 -32.93 7.82
N GLY A 37 11.70 -33.81 8.79
CA GLY A 37 10.70 -34.55 9.54
C GLY A 37 10.34 -33.96 10.91
N SER A 38 10.97 -32.88 11.33
CA SER A 38 10.76 -32.28 12.66
C SER A 38 10.21 -30.86 12.57
N ASN A 39 9.17 -30.58 13.36
CA ASN A 39 8.64 -29.22 13.58
C ASN A 39 9.25 -28.55 14.83
N ASP A 40 10.22 -29.18 15.50
CA ASP A 40 10.87 -28.63 16.67
C ASP A 40 12.03 -27.71 16.30
N SER A 41 11.80 -26.42 16.42
CA SER A 41 12.76 -25.36 16.08
C SER A 41 14.05 -25.41 16.90
N PHE A 42 13.98 -25.83 18.16
CA PHE A 42 15.17 -25.97 19.03
C PHE A 42 16.03 -27.16 18.63
N PHE A 43 15.40 -28.25 18.27
CA PHE A 43 16.09 -29.44 17.79
C PHE A 43 16.82 -29.17 16.47
N ILE A 44 16.16 -28.50 15.54
CA ILE A 44 16.75 -28.08 14.25
C ILE A 44 17.95 -27.15 14.50
N ALA A 45 17.79 -26.16 15.37
CA ALA A 45 18.85 -25.21 15.71
C ALA A 45 20.08 -25.89 16.33
N ASP A 46 19.88 -26.88 17.22
CA ASP A 46 20.97 -27.62 17.87
C ASP A 46 21.77 -28.46 16.85
N ILE A 47 21.11 -29.13 15.89
CA ILE A 47 21.79 -29.88 14.83
C ILE A 47 22.66 -28.95 13.99
N TYR A 48 22.12 -27.80 13.53
CA TYR A 48 22.88 -26.88 12.70
C TYR A 48 23.98 -26.15 13.48
N TYR A 49 23.78 -25.89 14.76
CA TYR A 49 24.83 -25.36 15.63
C TYR A 49 26.01 -26.33 15.77
N LYS A 50 25.74 -27.65 15.91
CA LYS A 50 26.78 -28.68 15.93
C LYS A 50 27.52 -28.78 14.59
N LEU A 51 26.83 -28.67 13.46
CA LEU A 51 27.45 -28.59 12.13
C LEU A 51 28.35 -27.35 12.00
N TYR A 52 27.91 -26.21 12.53
CA TYR A 52 28.72 -24.99 12.59
C TYR A 52 30.02 -25.20 13.40
N LEU A 53 29.93 -25.80 14.57
CA LEU A 53 31.10 -26.06 15.41
C LEU A 53 32.13 -26.97 14.73
N LEU A 54 31.66 -27.84 13.80
CA LEU A 54 32.54 -28.74 13.05
C LEU A 54 33.29 -28.07 11.91
N TYR A 55 32.64 -27.14 11.24
CA TYR A 55 33.13 -26.51 10.01
C TYR A 55 32.86 -25.00 10.03
N PRO A 56 33.44 -24.26 10.99
CA PRO A 56 33.08 -22.84 11.21
C PRO A 56 33.46 -21.95 10.02
N ASP A 57 34.50 -22.31 9.26
CA ASP A 57 35.04 -21.50 8.15
C ASP A 57 34.64 -22.04 6.76
N ASP A 58 33.83 -23.07 6.68
CA ASP A 58 33.38 -23.63 5.41
C ASP A 58 32.17 -22.85 4.88
N ILE A 59 32.43 -21.97 3.90
CA ILE A 59 31.42 -21.06 3.34
C ILE A 59 30.24 -21.81 2.70
N ASP A 60 30.47 -22.92 1.99
CA ASP A 60 29.41 -23.69 1.35
C ASP A 60 28.51 -24.33 2.40
N ASN A 61 29.11 -24.80 3.50
CA ASN A 61 28.41 -25.28 4.66
C ASN A 61 27.56 -24.20 5.33
N LEU A 62 28.16 -23.06 5.62
CA LEU A 62 27.48 -21.93 6.26
C LEU A 62 26.33 -21.42 5.41
N LEU A 63 26.48 -21.35 4.06
CA LEU A 63 25.39 -21.01 3.14
C LEU A 63 24.27 -22.03 3.16
N HIS A 64 24.61 -23.32 3.20
CA HIS A 64 23.61 -24.39 3.30
C HIS A 64 22.82 -24.24 4.60
N ILE A 65 23.50 -24.05 5.72
CA ILE A 65 22.87 -23.81 7.02
C ILE A 65 21.98 -22.58 6.97
N ALA A 66 22.49 -21.44 6.52
CA ALA A 66 21.74 -20.19 6.43
C ALA A 66 20.47 -20.33 5.58
N ASN A 67 20.54 -21.07 4.46
CA ASN A 67 19.39 -21.31 3.58
C ASN A 67 18.32 -22.19 4.20
N ASN A 68 18.71 -23.14 5.08
CA ASN A 68 17.76 -24.01 5.77
C ASN A 68 17.04 -23.30 6.93
N PHE A 69 17.66 -22.25 7.49
CA PHE A 69 17.03 -21.41 8.52
C PHE A 69 16.07 -20.32 8.00
N LYS A 70 15.58 -20.40 6.78
CA LYS A 70 14.63 -19.38 6.25
C LYS A 70 13.40 -19.15 7.12
N GLN A 71 12.94 -20.17 7.83
CA GLN A 71 11.83 -20.06 8.79
C GLN A 71 12.27 -19.47 10.15
N HIS A 72 13.58 -19.32 10.39
CA HIS A 72 14.19 -18.77 11.59
C HIS A 72 15.18 -17.65 11.21
N PRO A 73 14.68 -16.49 10.79
CA PRO A 73 15.47 -15.47 10.10
C PRO A 73 16.66 -14.94 10.92
N PHE A 74 16.55 -14.89 12.25
CA PHE A 74 17.67 -14.43 13.09
C PHE A 74 18.88 -15.37 13.03
N PHE A 75 18.66 -16.68 12.96
CA PHE A 75 19.75 -17.64 12.78
C PHE A 75 20.34 -17.54 11.38
N ALA A 76 19.51 -17.42 10.35
CA ALA A 76 19.99 -17.20 8.99
C ALA A 76 20.84 -15.93 8.88
N ILE A 77 20.38 -14.82 9.47
CA ILE A 77 21.14 -13.55 9.54
C ILE A 77 22.50 -13.75 10.23
N PHE A 78 22.53 -14.47 11.36
CA PHE A 78 23.76 -14.76 12.08
C PHE A 78 24.78 -15.49 11.18
N TYR A 79 24.39 -16.54 10.47
CA TYR A 79 25.30 -17.28 9.59
C TYR A 79 25.74 -16.42 8.39
N HIS A 80 24.88 -15.61 7.82
CA HIS A 80 25.27 -14.68 6.74
C HIS A 80 26.26 -13.61 7.23
N ILE A 81 26.13 -13.11 8.47
CA ILE A 81 27.11 -12.22 9.12
C ILE A 81 28.44 -12.92 9.28
N HIS A 82 28.44 -14.17 9.73
CA HIS A 82 29.67 -14.95 9.90
C HIS A 82 30.35 -15.21 8.56
N ILE A 83 29.63 -15.58 7.50
CA ILE A 83 30.18 -15.69 6.14
C ILE A 83 30.79 -14.34 5.70
N HIS A 84 30.13 -13.23 6.00
CA HIS A 84 30.67 -11.91 5.68
C HIS A 84 31.99 -11.62 6.42
N SER A 85 32.13 -12.04 7.66
CA SER A 85 33.37 -11.89 8.42
C SER A 85 34.55 -12.68 7.83
N ILE A 86 34.28 -13.87 7.25
CA ILE A 86 35.28 -14.71 6.60
C ILE A 86 35.61 -14.20 5.17
N LYS A 87 34.57 -13.77 4.44
CA LYS A 87 34.70 -13.36 3.03
C LYS A 87 33.92 -12.05 2.79
N PRO A 88 34.49 -10.88 3.17
CA PRO A 88 33.78 -9.59 3.15
C PRO A 88 33.30 -9.11 1.78
N LEU A 89 33.88 -9.61 0.68
CA LEU A 89 33.52 -9.24 -0.69
C LEU A 89 32.64 -10.29 -1.42
N TYR A 90 32.07 -11.25 -0.68
CA TYR A 90 31.19 -12.25 -1.29
C TYR A 90 29.79 -11.68 -1.53
N ILE A 91 29.62 -10.99 -2.67
CA ILE A 91 28.41 -10.21 -3.02
C ILE A 91 27.13 -11.02 -2.91
N LYS A 92 27.10 -12.30 -3.35
CA LYS A 92 25.90 -13.14 -3.24
C LYS A 92 25.42 -13.30 -1.80
N ASN A 93 26.36 -13.51 -0.88
CA ASN A 93 26.05 -13.59 0.56
C ASN A 93 25.52 -12.27 1.11
N ILE A 94 26.16 -11.16 0.73
CA ILE A 94 25.77 -9.82 1.20
C ILE A 94 24.37 -9.46 0.71
N ILE A 95 24.06 -9.72 -0.56
CA ILE A 95 22.72 -9.50 -1.13
C ILE A 95 21.68 -10.37 -0.41
N ALA A 96 21.98 -11.64 -0.11
CA ALA A 96 21.10 -12.52 0.64
C ALA A 96 20.87 -12.03 2.08
N LEU A 97 21.93 -11.57 2.76
CA LEU A 97 21.84 -10.96 4.09
C LEU A 97 20.93 -9.72 4.08
N ILE A 98 21.14 -8.81 3.14
CA ILE A 98 20.31 -7.60 3.02
C ILE A 98 18.86 -7.97 2.71
N GLN A 99 18.62 -8.95 1.85
CA GLN A 99 17.26 -9.41 1.53
C GLN A 99 16.56 -9.99 2.76
N LEU A 100 17.23 -10.83 3.55
CA LEU A 100 16.69 -11.35 4.81
C LEU A 100 16.34 -10.23 5.79
N CYS A 101 17.19 -9.21 5.87
CA CYS A 101 16.90 -8.04 6.71
C CYS A 101 15.66 -7.28 6.23
N ILE A 102 15.50 -7.11 4.92
CA ILE A 102 14.32 -6.49 4.30
C ILE A 102 13.06 -7.30 4.64
N ASP A 103 13.08 -8.60 4.38
CA ASP A 103 11.93 -9.50 4.54
C ASP A 103 11.45 -9.59 6.01
N ASN A 104 12.35 -9.36 6.95
CA ASN A 104 12.08 -9.47 8.39
C ASN A 104 12.07 -8.12 9.14
N GLY A 105 12.14 -7.01 8.43
CA GLY A 105 12.10 -5.66 9.02
C GLY A 105 13.32 -5.32 9.90
N VAL A 106 14.45 -6.03 9.72
CA VAL A 106 15.68 -5.79 10.48
C VAL A 106 16.48 -4.65 9.84
N PRO A 107 16.78 -3.57 10.57
CA PRO A 107 17.58 -2.49 10.02
C PRO A 107 19.02 -2.94 9.72
N ILE A 108 19.45 -2.81 8.47
CA ILE A 108 20.81 -3.23 8.06
C ILE A 108 21.91 -2.51 8.84
N TYR A 109 21.69 -1.25 9.21
CA TYR A 109 22.64 -0.47 10.00
C TYR A 109 22.68 -0.87 11.49
N SER A 110 21.77 -1.69 11.97
CA SER A 110 21.80 -2.25 13.33
C SER A 110 22.66 -3.53 13.43
N LEU A 111 23.07 -4.09 12.29
CA LEU A 111 23.90 -5.26 12.27
C LEU A 111 25.37 -4.92 12.59
N PRO A 112 26.10 -5.82 13.26
CA PRO A 112 27.52 -5.66 13.54
C PRO A 112 28.39 -5.96 12.30
N VAL A 113 28.08 -5.32 11.16
CA VAL A 113 28.80 -5.51 9.89
C VAL A 113 29.27 -4.17 9.35
N THR A 114 30.49 -4.15 8.82
CA THR A 114 31.04 -3.03 8.05
C THR A 114 31.23 -3.46 6.62
N PHE A 115 30.56 -2.77 5.69
CA PHE A 115 30.71 -3.07 4.27
C PHE A 115 31.96 -2.40 3.72
N HIS A 116 32.76 -3.16 2.97
CA HIS A 116 33.98 -2.65 2.33
C HIS A 116 33.63 -1.64 1.23
N ASP A 117 34.42 -0.56 1.11
CA ASP A 117 34.17 0.55 0.18
C ASP A 117 34.02 0.10 -1.29
N SER A 118 34.71 -0.95 -1.71
CA SER A 118 34.60 -1.49 -3.07
C SER A 118 33.19 -2.00 -3.41
N LEU A 119 32.36 -2.40 -2.44
CA LEU A 119 30.98 -2.83 -2.66
C LEU A 119 30.10 -1.69 -3.16
N PHE A 120 30.42 -0.44 -2.78
CA PHE A 120 29.70 0.74 -3.27
C PHE A 120 29.99 1.07 -4.75
N ASN A 121 30.85 0.28 -5.41
CA ASN A 121 31.05 0.26 -6.85
C ASN A 121 30.30 -0.91 -7.53
N ASP A 122 29.54 -1.71 -6.79
CA ASP A 122 28.66 -2.74 -7.35
C ASP A 122 27.20 -2.26 -7.39
N LYS A 123 26.61 -2.25 -8.58
CA LYS A 123 25.25 -1.76 -8.80
C LYS A 123 24.16 -2.56 -8.10
N ARG A 124 24.33 -3.91 -7.99
CA ARG A 124 23.36 -4.80 -7.34
C ARG A 124 23.39 -4.64 -5.83
N PHE A 125 24.59 -4.51 -5.27
CA PHE A 125 24.75 -4.16 -3.87
C PHE A 125 24.06 -2.82 -3.57
N LEU A 126 24.35 -1.76 -4.34
CA LEU A 126 23.77 -0.44 -4.15
C LEU A 126 22.23 -0.46 -4.22
N ALA A 127 21.66 -1.19 -5.20
CA ALA A 127 20.21 -1.31 -5.35
C ALA A 127 19.58 -1.99 -4.11
N LYS A 128 20.14 -3.10 -3.65
CA LYS A 128 19.65 -3.80 -2.45
C LYS A 128 19.85 -3.00 -1.17
N TYR A 129 20.99 -2.34 -1.05
CA TYR A 129 21.29 -1.47 0.07
C TYR A 129 20.30 -0.29 0.16
N ALA A 130 20.00 0.33 -0.99
CA ALA A 130 18.97 1.36 -1.09
C ALA A 130 17.58 0.84 -0.67
N GLN A 131 17.20 -0.36 -1.14
CA GLN A 131 15.93 -1.00 -0.80
C GLN A 131 15.78 -1.21 0.71
N SER A 132 16.87 -1.56 1.41
CA SER A 132 16.85 -1.71 2.87
C SER A 132 16.52 -0.41 3.60
N PHE A 133 17.04 0.74 3.14
CA PHE A 133 16.67 2.05 3.68
C PHE A 133 15.24 2.44 3.33
N PHE A 134 14.78 2.11 2.13
CA PHE A 134 13.40 2.37 1.72
C PHE A 134 12.39 1.67 2.64
N GLN A 135 12.59 0.40 2.96
CA GLN A 135 11.71 -0.37 3.86
C GLN A 135 11.69 0.19 5.29
N GLN A 136 12.71 0.94 5.67
CA GLN A 136 12.80 1.61 6.96
C GLN A 136 12.33 3.07 6.91
N PHE A 137 11.65 3.46 5.83
CA PHE A 137 11.16 4.82 5.63
C PHE A 137 12.26 5.90 5.70
N ARG A 138 13.48 5.59 5.19
CA ARG A 138 14.62 6.52 5.05
C ARG A 138 14.81 6.87 3.56
N TYR A 139 13.81 7.52 3.00
CA TYR A 139 13.67 7.67 1.55
C TYR A 139 14.76 8.50 0.89
N ARG A 140 15.27 9.55 1.55
CA ARG A 140 16.38 10.35 1.01
C ARG A 140 17.66 9.55 0.91
N THR A 141 17.98 8.78 1.94
CA THR A 141 19.14 7.87 1.92
C THR A 141 18.95 6.81 0.83
N ALA A 142 17.77 6.23 0.72
CA ALA A 142 17.43 5.28 -0.34
C ALA A 142 17.63 5.91 -1.73
N LEU A 143 17.13 7.13 -1.95
CA LEU A 143 17.26 7.84 -3.23
C LEU A 143 18.72 8.00 -3.67
N ASN A 144 19.59 8.42 -2.74
CA ASN A 144 21.01 8.61 -3.04
C ASN A 144 21.66 7.33 -3.59
N TYR A 145 21.43 6.19 -2.94
CA TYR A 145 22.00 4.91 -3.39
C TYR A 145 21.30 4.37 -4.64
N THR A 146 19.98 4.53 -4.76
CA THR A 146 19.23 4.09 -5.94
C THR A 146 19.68 4.86 -7.19
N LEU A 147 19.90 6.18 -7.09
CA LEU A 147 20.40 7.00 -8.20
C LEU A 147 21.84 6.62 -8.59
N LYS A 148 22.72 6.30 -7.62
CA LYS A 148 24.06 5.78 -7.92
C LYS A 148 23.98 4.46 -8.69
N ALA A 149 23.16 3.51 -8.24
CA ALA A 149 22.93 2.25 -8.93
C ALA A 149 22.37 2.48 -10.35
N MET A 150 21.36 3.36 -10.51
CA MET A 150 20.76 3.68 -11.80
C MET A 150 21.79 4.23 -12.81
N LYS A 151 22.70 5.11 -12.39
CA LYS A 151 23.76 5.62 -13.25
C LYS A 151 24.61 4.49 -13.82
N MET A 152 24.90 3.47 -13.02
CA MET A 152 25.67 2.30 -13.45
C MET A 152 24.85 1.37 -14.37
N PHE A 153 23.55 1.16 -14.07
CA PHE A 153 22.66 0.38 -14.93
C PHE A 153 22.37 1.06 -16.27
N SER A 154 22.31 2.39 -16.32
CA SER A 154 21.97 3.14 -17.55
C SER A 154 23.00 2.96 -18.65
N SER A 155 24.29 2.89 -18.30
CA SER A 155 25.41 2.75 -19.24
C SER A 155 25.63 1.31 -19.72
N GLN A 156 24.94 0.32 -19.15
CA GLN A 156 25.18 -1.09 -19.42
C GLN A 156 24.31 -1.63 -20.56
N VAL A 157 24.92 -2.41 -21.45
CA VAL A 157 24.21 -3.29 -22.39
C VAL A 157 23.68 -4.49 -21.61
N CYS A 158 22.36 -4.69 -21.61
CA CYS A 158 21.72 -5.82 -20.92
C CYS A 158 21.78 -7.07 -21.82
N VAL A 159 22.53 -8.08 -21.44
CA VAL A 159 22.69 -9.33 -22.18
C VAL A 159 21.77 -10.41 -21.60
N SER A 160 21.73 -10.58 -20.29
CA SER A 160 20.94 -11.60 -19.63
C SER A 160 19.51 -11.11 -19.28
N LYS A 161 18.61 -12.08 -18.99
CA LYS A 161 17.27 -11.77 -18.44
C LYS A 161 17.38 -11.08 -17.10
N GLU A 162 18.35 -11.48 -16.27
CA GLU A 162 18.61 -10.89 -14.96
C GLU A 162 19.06 -9.43 -15.10
N ASP A 163 20.02 -9.10 -16.00
CA ASP A 163 20.43 -7.71 -16.25
C ASP A 163 19.27 -6.82 -16.70
N LYS A 164 18.37 -7.35 -17.55
CA LYS A 164 17.18 -6.62 -18.01
C LYS A 164 16.23 -6.32 -16.86
N ARG A 165 15.98 -7.31 -16.00
CA ARG A 165 15.10 -7.16 -14.83
C ARG A 165 15.72 -6.24 -13.79
N ASP A 166 17.01 -6.36 -13.50
CA ASP A 166 17.71 -5.48 -12.57
C ASP A 166 17.67 -4.01 -13.02
N LYS A 167 17.89 -3.77 -14.33
CA LYS A 167 17.79 -2.43 -14.91
C LYS A 167 16.37 -1.87 -14.77
N TRP A 168 15.35 -2.63 -15.12
CA TRP A 168 13.96 -2.25 -14.96
C TRP A 168 13.62 -1.94 -13.51
N SER A 169 13.92 -2.87 -12.58
CA SER A 169 13.63 -2.75 -11.15
C SER A 169 14.24 -1.47 -10.58
N ASN A 170 15.46 -1.14 -10.94
CA ASN A 170 16.11 0.05 -10.45
C ASN A 170 15.43 1.35 -10.93
N TYR A 171 14.98 1.44 -12.20
CA TYR A 171 14.18 2.57 -12.66
C TYR A 171 12.83 2.68 -11.92
N HIS A 172 12.18 1.54 -11.69
CA HIS A 172 10.95 1.46 -10.92
C HIS A 172 11.15 1.93 -9.48
N ASP A 173 12.22 1.47 -8.82
CA ASP A 173 12.56 1.85 -7.44
C ASP A 173 12.87 3.34 -7.31
N VAL A 174 13.58 3.94 -8.27
CA VAL A 174 13.80 5.39 -8.32
C VAL A 174 12.46 6.13 -8.37
N GLY A 175 11.55 5.74 -9.25
CA GLY A 175 10.21 6.34 -9.34
C GLY A 175 9.43 6.21 -8.05
N TYR A 176 9.48 5.05 -7.41
CA TYR A 176 8.79 4.77 -6.16
C TYR A 176 9.35 5.59 -4.97
N VAL A 177 10.67 5.77 -4.91
CA VAL A 177 11.29 6.62 -3.87
C VAL A 177 10.94 8.09 -4.08
N TYR A 178 10.92 8.60 -5.31
CA TYR A 178 10.45 9.96 -5.58
C TYR A 178 8.98 10.16 -5.22
N CYS A 179 8.12 9.16 -5.47
CA CYS A 179 6.74 9.18 -5.02
C CYS A 179 6.64 9.31 -3.48
N ALA A 180 7.44 8.53 -2.74
CA ALA A 180 7.45 8.59 -1.28
C ALA A 180 7.97 9.95 -0.74
N LEU A 181 8.82 10.64 -1.49
CA LEU A 181 9.33 11.98 -1.18
C LEU A 181 8.41 13.12 -1.63
N GLY A 182 7.35 12.82 -2.40
CA GLY A 182 6.38 13.81 -2.89
C GLY A 182 6.78 14.52 -4.19
N ASP A 183 7.77 14.01 -4.91
CA ASP A 183 8.19 14.54 -6.21
C ASP A 183 7.48 13.80 -7.35
N VAL A 184 6.29 14.27 -7.72
CA VAL A 184 5.43 13.66 -8.75
C VAL A 184 6.11 13.64 -10.12
N ASP A 185 6.78 14.74 -10.51
CA ASP A 185 7.39 14.88 -11.83
C ASP A 185 8.49 13.81 -12.05
N ASN A 186 9.39 13.65 -11.08
CA ASN A 186 10.40 12.62 -11.14
C ASN A 186 9.83 11.20 -10.93
N ALA A 187 8.83 11.03 -10.06
CA ALA A 187 8.14 9.75 -9.91
C ALA A 187 7.56 9.27 -11.25
N LEU A 188 6.81 10.10 -11.95
CA LEU A 188 6.27 9.82 -13.29
C LEU A 188 7.36 9.54 -14.32
N LYS A 189 8.38 10.40 -14.40
CA LYS A 189 9.49 10.25 -15.34
C LYS A 189 10.14 8.87 -15.26
N TYR A 190 10.49 8.42 -14.05
CA TYR A 190 11.21 7.18 -13.87
C TYR A 190 10.29 5.96 -13.95
N THR A 191 9.06 6.05 -13.47
CA THR A 191 8.08 4.96 -13.55
C THR A 191 7.61 4.73 -14.99
N ASN A 192 7.38 5.77 -15.79
CA ASN A 192 7.09 5.65 -17.21
C ASN A 192 8.25 4.98 -17.96
N LYS A 193 9.50 5.33 -17.60
CA LYS A 193 10.67 4.66 -18.17
C LYS A 193 10.75 3.19 -17.76
N ALA A 194 10.40 2.85 -16.53
CA ALA A 194 10.30 1.45 -16.10
C ALA A 194 9.21 0.70 -16.89
N ALA A 195 8.03 1.29 -17.09
CA ALA A 195 6.96 0.68 -17.88
C ALA A 195 7.39 0.42 -19.35
N GLU A 196 8.10 1.39 -19.97
CA GLU A 196 8.70 1.21 -21.30
C GLU A 196 9.71 0.05 -21.34
N LEU A 197 10.60 -0.02 -20.34
CA LEU A 197 11.60 -1.09 -20.24
C LEU A 197 10.96 -2.46 -19.99
N ALA A 198 9.92 -2.55 -19.19
CA ALA A 198 9.20 -3.79 -18.94
C ALA A 198 8.62 -4.40 -20.22
N LEU A 199 8.04 -3.55 -21.09
CA LEU A 199 7.55 -3.96 -22.42
C LEU A 199 8.70 -4.32 -23.37
N LYS A 200 9.72 -3.45 -23.47
CA LYS A 200 10.88 -3.65 -24.36
C LYS A 200 11.65 -4.92 -24.05
N PHE A 201 11.77 -5.28 -22.79
CA PHE A 201 12.52 -6.46 -22.33
C PHE A 201 11.65 -7.71 -22.23
N ASP A 202 10.36 -7.59 -22.52
CA ASP A 202 9.36 -8.66 -22.40
C ASP A 202 9.43 -9.35 -21.03
N LEU A 203 9.35 -8.54 -19.97
CA LEU A 203 9.36 -9.03 -18.58
C LEU A 203 8.05 -9.75 -18.24
N SER A 204 7.97 -10.30 -17.03
CA SER A 204 6.75 -10.95 -16.52
C SER A 204 5.54 -10.00 -16.55
N ILE A 205 4.33 -10.57 -16.56
CA ILE A 205 3.09 -9.77 -16.56
C ILE A 205 3.00 -8.94 -15.27
N GLU A 206 3.47 -9.47 -14.15
CA GLU A 206 3.51 -8.81 -12.85
C GLU A 206 4.43 -7.57 -12.89
N ASP A 207 5.64 -7.70 -13.43
CA ASP A 207 6.61 -6.59 -13.55
C ASP A 207 6.06 -5.50 -14.50
N LYS A 208 5.44 -5.90 -15.62
CA LYS A 208 4.78 -4.98 -16.57
C LYS A 208 3.64 -4.22 -15.88
N MET A 209 2.73 -4.93 -15.20
CA MET A 209 1.57 -4.35 -14.54
C MET A 209 1.95 -3.46 -13.36
N LEU A 210 2.99 -3.83 -12.60
CA LEU A 210 3.45 -3.01 -11.48
C LEU A 210 3.87 -1.60 -11.94
N SER A 211 4.69 -1.51 -12.98
CA SER A 211 5.12 -0.21 -13.51
C SER A 211 3.98 0.56 -14.17
N TYR A 212 3.12 -0.13 -14.92
CA TYR A 212 1.96 0.46 -15.57
C TYR A 212 0.97 1.04 -14.56
N SER A 213 0.55 0.26 -13.57
CA SER A 213 -0.38 0.71 -12.52
C SER A 213 0.18 1.86 -11.70
N ASN A 214 1.48 1.83 -11.35
CA ASN A 214 2.10 2.94 -10.62
C ASN A 214 2.12 4.23 -11.47
N SER A 215 2.37 4.13 -12.78
CA SER A 215 2.35 5.32 -13.65
C SER A 215 0.96 5.96 -13.70
N LEU A 216 -0.11 5.16 -13.78
CA LEU A 216 -1.48 5.64 -13.73
C LEU A 216 -1.81 6.32 -12.39
N CYS A 217 -1.44 5.66 -11.27
CA CYS A 217 -1.64 6.22 -9.94
C CYS A 217 -0.94 7.57 -9.74
N TYR A 218 0.27 7.74 -10.29
CA TYR A 218 1.03 8.97 -10.07
C TYR A 218 0.49 10.13 -10.90
N GLU A 219 -0.14 9.87 -12.05
CA GLU A 219 -0.80 10.92 -12.83
C GLU A 219 -1.99 11.54 -12.11
N ASP A 220 -2.71 10.80 -11.29
CA ASP A 220 -3.84 11.30 -10.51
C ASP A 220 -3.43 12.38 -9.46
N PHE A 221 -2.13 12.51 -9.16
CA PHE A 221 -1.64 13.50 -8.19
C PHE A 221 -1.40 14.91 -8.77
N ASP A 222 -1.47 15.10 -10.09
CA ASP A 222 -1.22 16.42 -10.72
C ASP A 222 -2.18 16.75 -11.88
N TYR A 223 -3.46 17.01 -11.61
CA TYR A 223 -4.48 17.45 -12.57
C TYR A 223 -4.39 16.77 -13.96
N PRO A 224 -4.69 15.48 -14.05
CA PRO A 224 -4.56 14.74 -15.31
C PRO A 224 -5.54 15.26 -16.36
N ASP A 225 -5.12 15.30 -17.62
CA ASP A 225 -6.03 15.50 -18.74
C ASP A 225 -6.87 14.23 -18.98
N ASN A 226 -8.18 14.32 -18.73
CA ASN A 226 -9.10 13.18 -18.81
C ASN A 226 -9.14 12.50 -20.19
N ASN A 227 -8.93 13.24 -21.27
CA ASN A 227 -8.94 12.67 -22.61
C ASN A 227 -7.67 11.83 -22.88
N THR A 228 -6.53 12.33 -22.45
CA THR A 228 -5.26 11.60 -22.57
C THR A 228 -5.22 10.42 -21.60
N LEU A 229 -5.73 10.61 -20.38
CA LEU A 229 -5.67 9.63 -19.32
C LEU A 229 -6.47 8.37 -19.65
N ILE A 230 -7.71 8.47 -20.17
CA ILE A 230 -8.52 7.31 -20.52
C ILE A 230 -7.81 6.40 -21.52
N HIS A 231 -7.12 6.96 -22.51
CA HIS A 231 -6.36 6.17 -23.48
C HIS A 231 -5.18 5.42 -22.86
N LYS A 232 -4.64 5.92 -21.75
CA LYS A 232 -3.62 5.19 -21.00
C LYS A 232 -4.24 4.02 -20.26
N TYR A 233 -5.40 4.22 -19.58
CA TYR A 233 -6.12 3.14 -18.91
C TYR A 233 -6.59 2.04 -19.86
N GLU A 234 -7.07 2.40 -21.05
CA GLU A 234 -7.51 1.42 -22.06
C GLU A 234 -6.38 0.48 -22.51
N LYS A 235 -5.11 0.88 -22.37
CA LYS A 235 -3.96 0.00 -22.69
C LYS A 235 -3.85 -1.22 -21.78
N ILE A 236 -4.64 -1.33 -20.72
CA ILE A 236 -4.67 -2.52 -19.86
C ILE A 236 -4.96 -3.80 -20.66
N HIS A 237 -5.68 -3.70 -21.80
CA HIS A 237 -5.95 -4.85 -22.68
C HIS A 237 -4.68 -5.50 -23.25
N ILE A 238 -3.55 -4.78 -23.31
CA ILE A 238 -2.26 -5.32 -23.73
C ILE A 238 -1.76 -6.33 -22.70
N TYR A 239 -2.05 -6.11 -21.45
CA TYR A 239 -1.63 -6.95 -20.31
C TYR A 239 -2.67 -7.99 -19.96
N TYR A 240 -3.93 -7.60 -19.93
CA TYR A 240 -5.08 -8.43 -19.61
C TYR A 240 -6.10 -8.37 -20.76
N PRO A 241 -5.85 -9.11 -21.86
CA PRO A 241 -6.81 -9.20 -22.95
C PRO A 241 -8.11 -9.83 -22.46
N ASP A 242 -9.22 -9.28 -22.93
CA ASP A 242 -10.56 -9.78 -22.61
C ASP A 242 -10.72 -11.23 -23.12
N LYS A 243 -10.99 -12.17 -22.21
CA LYS A 243 -11.04 -13.63 -22.47
C LYS A 243 -12.20 -14.26 -21.74
N PRO A 244 -13.46 -14.01 -22.13
CA PRO A 244 -14.59 -14.65 -21.47
C PRO A 244 -14.48 -16.17 -21.60
N MET A 245 -14.40 -16.88 -20.45
CA MET A 245 -14.21 -18.33 -20.40
C MET A 245 -15.49 -19.07 -19.97
N PHE A 246 -16.44 -18.37 -19.33
CA PHE A 246 -17.52 -19.02 -18.65
C PHE A 246 -18.87 -18.60 -19.21
N SER A 247 -19.81 -19.55 -19.26
CA SER A 247 -21.23 -19.32 -19.51
C SER A 247 -21.99 -19.37 -18.20
N PHE A 248 -23.02 -18.55 -18.08
CA PHE A 248 -23.84 -18.46 -16.88
C PHE A 248 -25.26 -18.95 -17.18
N ASN A 249 -25.68 -20.02 -16.51
CA ASN A 249 -27.07 -20.43 -16.51
C ASN A 249 -27.83 -19.55 -15.51
N ARG A 250 -29.13 -19.35 -15.74
CA ARG A 250 -30.00 -18.68 -14.74
C ARG A 250 -29.86 -19.39 -13.41
N ASN A 251 -29.29 -18.69 -12.46
CA ASN A 251 -28.99 -19.27 -11.16
C ASN A 251 -30.25 -19.23 -10.30
N ASN A 252 -30.79 -20.39 -9.98
CA ASN A 252 -31.96 -20.55 -9.09
C ASN A 252 -31.59 -20.47 -7.60
N ASN A 253 -30.41 -19.88 -7.26
CA ASN A 253 -30.01 -19.70 -5.88
C ASN A 253 -31.02 -18.79 -5.15
N SER A 254 -31.40 -19.18 -3.96
CA SER A 254 -32.29 -18.41 -3.09
C SER A 254 -31.65 -17.09 -2.62
N LYS A 255 -30.31 -16.99 -2.66
CA LYS A 255 -29.52 -15.82 -2.24
C LYS A 255 -28.57 -15.38 -3.34
N ILE A 256 -28.32 -14.07 -3.40
CA ILE A 256 -27.29 -13.48 -4.27
C ILE A 256 -25.92 -13.70 -3.63
N ARG A 257 -25.01 -14.37 -4.36
CA ARG A 257 -23.64 -14.59 -3.93
C ARG A 257 -22.75 -13.44 -4.38
N ILE A 258 -22.12 -12.78 -3.41
CA ILE A 258 -21.20 -11.66 -3.64
C ILE A 258 -19.79 -12.12 -3.32
N GLY A 259 -18.88 -11.99 -4.31
CA GLY A 259 -17.44 -12.20 -4.13
C GLY A 259 -16.70 -10.87 -4.10
N TYR A 260 -15.94 -10.61 -3.04
CA TYR A 260 -15.00 -9.50 -2.96
C TYR A 260 -13.58 -10.01 -3.22
N VAL A 261 -12.85 -9.37 -4.11
CA VAL A 261 -11.46 -9.72 -4.45
C VAL A 261 -10.53 -8.64 -3.95
N SER A 262 -9.52 -8.99 -3.14
CA SER A 262 -8.49 -8.04 -2.70
C SER A 262 -7.21 -8.73 -2.23
N GLY A 263 -6.08 -8.05 -2.41
CA GLY A 263 -4.80 -8.32 -1.77
C GLY A 263 -4.66 -7.70 -0.38
N ASN A 264 -5.68 -6.97 0.09
CA ASN A 264 -5.60 -6.12 1.27
C ASN A 264 -6.55 -6.52 2.41
N PHE A 265 -7.01 -7.78 2.47
CA PHE A 265 -7.73 -8.33 3.63
C PHE A 265 -6.79 -8.60 4.81
N VAL A 266 -5.98 -7.62 5.13
CA VAL A 266 -5.00 -7.56 6.23
C VAL A 266 -5.27 -6.32 7.09
N TYR A 267 -4.37 -5.95 8.02
CA TYR A 267 -4.41 -4.66 8.71
C TYR A 267 -4.09 -3.51 7.73
N HIS A 268 -5.06 -3.19 6.89
CA HIS A 268 -4.96 -2.18 5.83
C HIS A 268 -6.14 -1.21 5.89
N VAL A 269 -5.96 0.01 5.38
CA VAL A 269 -6.97 1.08 5.40
C VAL A 269 -8.30 0.70 4.74
N ILE A 270 -8.30 -0.23 3.78
CA ILE A 270 -9.52 -0.73 3.13
C ILE A 270 -10.46 -1.40 4.14
N GLY A 271 -9.91 -2.01 5.18
CA GLY A 271 -10.67 -2.64 6.26
C GLY A 271 -11.64 -1.67 6.95
N ASN A 272 -11.26 -0.37 7.08
CA ASN A 272 -12.13 0.65 7.67
C ASN A 272 -13.46 0.82 6.92
N PHE A 273 -13.50 0.43 5.66
CA PHE A 273 -14.65 0.62 4.78
C PHE A 273 -15.36 -0.70 4.45
N ILE A 274 -14.60 -1.77 4.18
CA ILE A 274 -15.21 -3.03 3.74
C ILE A 274 -15.75 -3.89 4.90
N ILE A 275 -15.11 -3.86 6.08
CA ILE A 275 -15.56 -4.63 7.24
C ILE A 275 -16.97 -4.22 7.68
N PRO A 276 -17.31 -2.92 7.84
CA PRO A 276 -18.67 -2.54 8.20
C PRO A 276 -19.70 -2.91 7.11
N ILE A 277 -19.32 -2.98 5.85
CA ILE A 277 -20.20 -3.47 4.77
C ILE A 277 -20.45 -4.96 4.95
N ILE A 278 -19.41 -5.79 5.10
CA ILE A 278 -19.52 -7.24 5.30
C ILE A 278 -20.37 -7.55 6.55
N GLN A 279 -20.15 -6.84 7.65
CA GLN A 279 -20.89 -7.03 8.91
C GLN A 279 -22.38 -6.72 8.81
N ASN A 280 -22.80 -5.87 7.88
CA ASN A 280 -24.17 -5.36 7.79
C ASN A 280 -24.92 -5.82 6.52
N HIS A 281 -24.39 -6.80 5.77
CA HIS A 281 -25.17 -7.43 4.72
C HIS A 281 -26.37 -8.18 5.29
N ASP A 282 -27.51 -8.07 4.59
CA ASP A 282 -28.70 -8.89 4.89
C ASP A 282 -28.46 -10.34 4.46
N LEU A 283 -28.07 -11.17 5.41
CA LEU A 283 -27.77 -12.58 5.16
C LEU A 283 -29.00 -13.43 4.78
N SER A 284 -30.21 -12.89 4.87
CA SER A 284 -31.39 -13.54 4.31
C SER A 284 -31.42 -13.49 2.77
N GLN A 285 -30.83 -12.44 2.18
CA GLN A 285 -30.78 -12.19 0.74
C GLN A 285 -29.40 -12.45 0.12
N PHE A 286 -28.31 -12.34 0.91
CA PHE A 286 -26.94 -12.38 0.41
C PHE A 286 -26.09 -13.48 1.06
N GLU A 287 -25.16 -14.03 0.31
CA GLU A 287 -24.08 -14.90 0.78
C GLU A 287 -22.73 -14.30 0.36
N ILE A 288 -21.80 -14.11 1.31
CA ILE A 288 -20.58 -13.30 1.13
C ILE A 288 -19.35 -14.18 1.05
N TYR A 289 -18.52 -13.91 0.05
CA TYR A 289 -17.25 -14.59 -0.22
C TYR A 289 -16.11 -13.56 -0.30
N LEU A 290 -14.99 -13.83 0.37
CA LEU A 290 -13.76 -13.03 0.29
C LEU A 290 -12.69 -13.85 -0.41
N PHE A 291 -12.31 -13.44 -1.62
CA PHE A 291 -11.21 -14.04 -2.38
C PHE A 291 -9.93 -13.25 -2.10
N ALA A 292 -9.09 -13.81 -1.23
CA ALA A 292 -7.96 -13.12 -0.64
C ALA A 292 -6.63 -13.45 -1.32
N ASN A 293 -5.95 -12.43 -1.84
CA ASN A 293 -4.61 -12.56 -2.41
C ASN A 293 -3.52 -12.56 -1.32
N GLN A 294 -3.72 -13.32 -0.26
CA GLN A 294 -2.81 -13.49 0.88
C GLN A 294 -2.92 -14.89 1.46
N TYR A 295 -1.93 -15.30 2.28
CA TYR A 295 -1.89 -16.67 2.82
C TYR A 295 -2.70 -16.86 4.09
N ASP A 296 -2.75 -15.85 4.98
CA ASP A 296 -3.34 -15.97 6.29
C ASP A 296 -4.54 -15.05 6.50
N ILE A 297 -5.52 -15.51 7.26
CA ILE A 297 -6.64 -14.69 7.73
C ILE A 297 -6.19 -13.96 8.99
N VAL A 298 -6.17 -12.63 8.95
CA VAL A 298 -5.95 -11.81 10.14
C VAL A 298 -7.20 -11.76 11.01
N ASP A 299 -7.03 -11.52 12.32
CA ASP A 299 -8.12 -11.57 13.32
C ASP A 299 -9.31 -10.65 12.97
N LEU A 300 -9.05 -9.54 12.28
CA LEU A 300 -10.09 -8.62 11.81
C LEU A 300 -11.21 -9.28 10.99
N TYR A 301 -10.89 -10.36 10.25
CA TYR A 301 -11.83 -11.00 9.32
C TYR A 301 -12.33 -12.36 9.81
N LYS A 302 -11.71 -12.97 10.84
CA LYS A 302 -12.03 -14.34 11.32
C LYS A 302 -13.47 -14.50 11.80
N ASN A 303 -14.05 -13.44 12.36
CA ASN A 303 -15.39 -13.49 12.97
C ASN A 303 -16.47 -12.84 12.11
N LEU A 304 -16.21 -12.63 10.81
CA LEU A 304 -17.20 -12.10 9.89
C LEU A 304 -18.05 -13.25 9.30
N ASN A 305 -19.35 -12.98 9.08
CA ASN A 305 -20.27 -13.93 8.43
C ASN A 305 -20.01 -14.00 6.91
N CYS A 306 -18.85 -14.52 6.53
CA CYS A 306 -18.42 -14.68 5.15
C CYS A 306 -17.55 -15.93 4.98
N LYS A 307 -17.43 -16.42 3.74
CA LYS A 307 -16.48 -17.47 3.39
C LYS A 307 -15.18 -16.82 2.91
N PHE A 308 -14.08 -17.20 3.53
CA PHE A 308 -12.75 -16.71 3.20
C PHE A 308 -11.99 -17.75 2.36
N ILE A 309 -11.58 -17.37 1.15
CA ILE A 309 -10.95 -18.26 0.17
C ILE A 309 -9.59 -17.67 -0.23
N HIS A 310 -8.52 -18.43 -0.03
CA HIS A 310 -7.18 -18.01 -0.40
C HIS A 310 -6.92 -18.27 -1.89
N ILE A 311 -6.51 -17.21 -2.61
CA ILE A 311 -6.17 -17.28 -4.04
C ILE A 311 -4.72 -16.88 -4.34
N LYS A 312 -3.91 -16.61 -3.32
CA LYS A 312 -2.50 -16.15 -3.47
C LYS A 312 -1.63 -17.12 -4.26
N HIS A 313 -1.85 -18.42 -4.10
CA HIS A 313 -1.09 -19.49 -4.76
C HIS A 313 -1.56 -19.77 -6.19
N LEU A 314 -2.66 -19.17 -6.63
CA LEU A 314 -3.26 -19.38 -7.95
C LEU A 314 -2.84 -18.27 -8.92
N ASN A 315 -2.57 -18.62 -10.18
CA ASN A 315 -2.55 -17.64 -11.27
C ASN A 315 -3.98 -17.10 -11.53
N ASP A 316 -4.11 -16.05 -12.35
CA ASP A 316 -5.39 -15.39 -12.56
C ASP A 316 -6.44 -16.30 -13.22
N MET A 317 -6.05 -17.19 -14.12
CA MET A 317 -6.96 -18.14 -14.77
C MET A 317 -7.49 -19.15 -13.76
N ASN A 318 -6.63 -19.82 -13.00
CA ASN A 318 -7.05 -20.80 -12.00
C ASN A 318 -7.86 -20.17 -10.87
N ALA A 319 -7.56 -18.92 -10.53
CA ALA A 319 -8.36 -18.15 -9.57
C ALA A 319 -9.76 -17.84 -10.15
N ALA A 320 -9.86 -17.50 -11.43
CA ALA A 320 -11.14 -17.30 -12.11
C ALA A 320 -11.98 -18.60 -12.17
N GLU A 321 -11.36 -19.74 -12.48
CA GLU A 321 -12.03 -21.06 -12.45
C GLU A 321 -12.56 -21.38 -11.04
N LEU A 322 -11.75 -21.15 -10.00
CA LEU A 322 -12.19 -21.33 -8.62
C LEU A 322 -13.37 -20.42 -8.27
N ILE A 323 -13.30 -19.13 -8.61
CA ILE A 323 -14.38 -18.17 -8.34
C ILE A 323 -15.66 -18.60 -9.06
N HIS A 324 -15.57 -19.01 -10.34
CA HIS A 324 -16.70 -19.49 -11.10
C HIS A 324 -17.38 -20.71 -10.46
N SER A 325 -16.58 -21.65 -9.90
CA SER A 325 -17.10 -22.85 -9.23
C SER A 325 -17.97 -22.56 -8.01
N TYR A 326 -17.81 -21.38 -7.38
CA TYR A 326 -18.66 -20.90 -6.29
C TYR A 326 -19.99 -20.30 -6.76
N ASN A 327 -20.25 -20.23 -8.08
CA ASN A 327 -21.43 -19.62 -8.67
C ASN A 327 -21.70 -18.20 -8.14
N ILE A 328 -20.67 -17.36 -8.15
CA ILE A 328 -20.76 -15.96 -7.73
C ILE A 328 -21.64 -15.19 -8.71
N ASN A 329 -22.61 -14.43 -8.19
CA ASN A 329 -23.49 -13.59 -9.00
C ASN A 329 -22.89 -12.21 -9.28
N ILE A 330 -22.18 -11.64 -8.27
CA ILE A 330 -21.51 -10.34 -8.36
C ILE A 330 -20.09 -10.51 -7.86
N LEU A 331 -19.11 -10.20 -8.69
CA LEU A 331 -17.71 -10.14 -8.30
C LEU A 331 -17.25 -8.68 -8.23
N ILE A 332 -16.68 -8.27 -7.10
CA ILE A 332 -16.30 -6.88 -6.82
C ILE A 332 -14.80 -6.80 -6.57
N ASP A 333 -14.10 -6.07 -7.44
CA ASP A 333 -12.72 -5.66 -7.24
C ASP A 333 -12.66 -4.54 -6.18
N LEU A 334 -11.76 -4.67 -5.20
CA LEU A 334 -11.57 -3.67 -4.16
C LEU A 334 -10.25 -2.90 -4.26
N ASP A 335 -9.40 -3.23 -5.23
CA ASP A 335 -8.04 -2.69 -5.29
C ASP A 335 -7.81 -1.78 -6.50
N GLY A 336 -8.46 -2.04 -7.64
CA GLY A 336 -8.17 -1.35 -8.89
C GLY A 336 -6.67 -1.43 -9.23
N HIS A 337 -6.03 -0.31 -9.57
CA HIS A 337 -4.60 -0.24 -9.88
C HIS A 337 -3.68 -0.13 -8.65
N THR A 338 -4.17 -0.37 -7.44
CA THR A 338 -3.30 -0.37 -6.25
C THR A 338 -2.46 -1.65 -6.14
N VAL A 339 -1.48 -1.64 -5.26
CA VAL A 339 -0.55 -2.77 -5.05
C VAL A 339 -1.32 -4.04 -4.64
N ASN A 340 -0.85 -5.20 -5.11
CA ASN A 340 -1.41 -6.53 -4.88
C ASN A 340 -2.80 -6.76 -5.50
N ASN A 341 -3.26 -5.91 -6.42
CA ASN A 341 -4.50 -6.13 -7.15
C ASN A 341 -4.50 -7.44 -7.94
N ARG A 342 -5.68 -7.88 -8.32
CA ARG A 342 -5.92 -9.09 -9.13
C ARG A 342 -6.88 -8.80 -10.30
N LEU A 343 -6.69 -7.64 -10.97
CA LEU A 343 -7.49 -7.24 -12.12
C LEU A 343 -7.49 -8.29 -13.25
N GLY A 344 -6.38 -9.04 -13.40
CA GLY A 344 -6.30 -10.10 -14.39
C GLY A 344 -7.33 -11.22 -14.25
N ILE A 345 -7.85 -11.48 -13.04
CA ILE A 345 -8.95 -12.43 -12.81
C ILE A 345 -10.21 -12.02 -13.57
N PHE A 346 -10.51 -10.71 -13.58
CA PHE A 346 -11.73 -10.17 -14.19
C PHE A 346 -11.73 -10.29 -15.71
N ALA A 347 -10.56 -10.38 -16.34
CA ALA A 347 -10.45 -10.59 -17.78
C ALA A 347 -11.06 -11.92 -18.26
N TYR A 348 -11.18 -12.91 -17.38
CA TYR A 348 -11.78 -14.23 -17.66
C TYR A 348 -13.30 -14.29 -17.44
N HIS A 349 -13.91 -13.22 -16.95
CA HIS A 349 -15.35 -13.13 -16.65
C HIS A 349 -15.89 -14.26 -15.73
N PRO A 350 -15.32 -14.48 -14.53
CA PRO A 350 -15.76 -15.58 -13.66
C PRO A 350 -17.14 -15.38 -13.00
N ALA A 351 -17.75 -14.19 -13.12
CA ALA A 351 -19.07 -13.89 -12.64
C ALA A 351 -19.88 -13.09 -13.68
N PRO A 352 -21.21 -13.22 -13.74
CA PRO A 352 -22.04 -12.52 -14.72
C PRO A 352 -22.06 -11.01 -14.51
N VAL A 353 -21.92 -10.53 -13.27
CA VAL A 353 -21.79 -9.11 -12.92
C VAL A 353 -20.42 -8.88 -12.30
N GLN A 354 -19.64 -7.98 -12.89
CA GLN A 354 -18.31 -7.59 -12.38
C GLN A 354 -18.28 -6.10 -12.13
N MET A 355 -17.77 -5.70 -10.96
CA MET A 355 -17.73 -4.32 -10.50
C MET A 355 -16.36 -3.97 -9.92
N THR A 356 -16.02 -2.67 -9.90
CA THR A 356 -14.97 -2.13 -9.07
C THR A 356 -15.54 -1.17 -8.02
N TYR A 357 -14.95 -1.15 -6.84
CA TYR A 357 -15.42 -0.33 -5.73
C TYR A 357 -14.29 0.00 -4.77
N LEU A 358 -14.29 1.21 -4.24
CA LEU A 358 -13.59 1.67 -3.06
C LEU A 358 -12.09 1.95 -3.21
N GLY A 359 -11.24 0.98 -3.58
CA GLY A 359 -9.79 1.06 -3.37
C GLY A 359 -9.03 1.99 -4.29
N TYR A 360 -9.58 2.31 -5.46
CA TYR A 360 -8.93 3.15 -6.47
C TYR A 360 -9.87 4.25 -7.00
N PRO A 361 -9.43 5.54 -6.99
CA PRO A 361 -10.32 6.66 -7.29
C PRO A 361 -10.42 7.01 -8.78
N ASN A 362 -10.22 6.06 -9.67
CA ASN A 362 -10.33 6.22 -11.11
C ASN A 362 -10.83 4.92 -11.78
N THR A 363 -11.01 4.94 -13.10
CA THR A 363 -11.37 3.76 -13.90
C THR A 363 -10.33 2.65 -13.80
N THR A 364 -10.76 1.40 -13.97
CA THR A 364 -9.84 0.27 -14.15
C THR A 364 -9.32 0.16 -15.59
N GLY A 365 -10.02 0.74 -16.57
CA GLY A 365 -9.75 0.58 -17.99
C GLY A 365 -10.21 -0.77 -18.57
N MET A 366 -10.73 -1.67 -17.75
CA MET A 366 -11.13 -3.03 -18.15
C MET A 366 -12.54 -3.09 -18.69
N LYS A 367 -12.72 -3.58 -19.91
CA LYS A 367 -14.03 -3.80 -20.53
C LYS A 367 -14.86 -4.90 -19.82
N SER A 368 -14.17 -5.84 -19.19
CA SER A 368 -14.78 -6.95 -18.43
C SER A 368 -15.44 -6.51 -17.12
N ILE A 369 -15.07 -5.33 -16.58
CA ILE A 369 -15.68 -4.75 -15.37
C ILE A 369 -16.79 -3.79 -15.81
N GLN A 370 -18.06 -4.21 -15.66
CA GLN A 370 -19.19 -3.47 -16.20
C GLN A 370 -19.56 -2.23 -15.38
N TYR A 371 -19.35 -2.26 -14.06
CA TYR A 371 -19.84 -1.21 -13.18
C TYR A 371 -18.78 -0.70 -12.20
N ARG A 372 -18.92 0.59 -11.84
CA ARG A 372 -18.21 1.21 -10.74
C ARG A 372 -19.21 1.82 -9.77
N ILE A 373 -19.07 1.50 -8.46
CA ILE A 373 -19.91 2.08 -7.41
C ILE A 373 -19.29 3.39 -6.95
N THR A 374 -20.08 4.46 -6.94
CA THR A 374 -19.70 5.82 -6.58
C THR A 374 -20.90 6.60 -6.01
N ASP A 375 -20.83 7.94 -5.93
CA ASP A 375 -21.96 8.81 -5.61
C ASP A 375 -22.00 10.07 -6.52
N ASN A 376 -23.05 10.89 -6.35
CA ASN A 376 -23.28 12.06 -7.19
C ASN A 376 -22.33 13.24 -6.91
N VAL A 377 -21.55 13.21 -5.84
CA VAL A 377 -20.55 14.24 -5.50
C VAL A 377 -19.16 13.81 -5.95
N ALA A 378 -18.76 12.59 -5.61
CA ALA A 378 -17.48 12.02 -6.02
C ALA A 378 -17.39 11.96 -7.55
N ASP A 379 -18.47 11.56 -8.22
CA ASP A 379 -18.62 11.56 -9.68
C ASP A 379 -19.89 12.31 -10.10
N HIS A 380 -19.75 13.62 -10.29
CA HIS A 380 -20.86 14.46 -10.71
C HIS A 380 -21.55 13.94 -12.00
N VAL A 381 -22.86 14.17 -12.14
CA VAL A 381 -23.60 13.71 -13.33
C VAL A 381 -23.08 14.31 -14.64
N GLU A 382 -22.51 15.51 -14.57
CA GLU A 382 -21.89 16.24 -15.70
C GLU A 382 -20.37 16.09 -15.73
N THR A 383 -19.79 15.09 -15.02
CA THR A 383 -18.33 14.91 -15.04
C THR A 383 -17.81 14.67 -16.45
N THR A 384 -16.67 15.26 -16.78
CA THR A 384 -15.95 14.96 -18.01
C THR A 384 -14.96 13.81 -17.85
N GLN A 385 -14.76 13.30 -16.61
CA GLN A 385 -13.94 12.13 -16.38
C GLN A 385 -14.56 10.92 -17.07
N LYS A 386 -13.75 10.20 -17.82
CA LYS A 386 -14.18 9.03 -18.58
C LYS A 386 -13.86 7.74 -17.85
N TYR A 387 -14.75 6.79 -17.97
CA TYR A 387 -14.67 5.48 -17.36
C TYR A 387 -14.93 4.39 -18.40
N SER A 388 -14.25 3.24 -18.27
CA SER A 388 -14.62 2.03 -19.00
C SER A 388 -15.89 1.40 -18.40
N GLU A 389 -16.15 1.66 -17.13
CA GLU A 389 -17.27 1.16 -16.35
C GLU A 389 -18.48 2.09 -16.42
N LYS A 390 -19.69 1.53 -16.29
CA LYS A 390 -20.91 2.29 -16.05
C LYS A 390 -21.00 2.67 -14.56
N LEU A 391 -21.17 3.95 -14.27
CA LEU A 391 -21.22 4.45 -12.90
C LEU A 391 -22.58 4.14 -12.24
N ILE A 392 -22.54 3.48 -11.08
CA ILE A 392 -23.67 3.31 -10.17
C ILE A 392 -23.50 4.34 -9.06
N ARG A 393 -24.27 5.42 -9.12
CA ARG A 393 -24.21 6.51 -8.15
C ARG A 393 -25.18 6.26 -7.00
N LEU A 394 -24.65 6.06 -5.80
CA LEU A 394 -25.46 5.96 -4.59
C LEU A 394 -26.04 7.35 -4.23
N PRO A 395 -27.26 7.43 -3.68
CA PRO A 395 -27.85 8.70 -3.26
C PRO A 395 -27.27 9.27 -1.95
N THR A 396 -26.36 8.52 -1.32
CA THR A 396 -25.56 8.92 -0.16
C THR A 396 -24.09 8.90 -0.54
N CYS A 397 -23.18 9.30 0.38
CA CYS A 397 -21.74 9.06 0.18
C CYS A 397 -21.49 7.59 -0.16
N PHE A 398 -20.58 7.34 -1.11
CA PHE A 398 -20.22 5.97 -1.53
C PHE A 398 -19.41 5.19 -0.47
N LEU A 399 -19.02 5.84 0.62
CA LEU A 399 -18.22 5.27 1.70
C LEU A 399 -19.06 5.00 2.96
N LEU A 400 -18.86 3.83 3.56
CA LEU A 400 -19.25 3.50 4.92
C LEU A 400 -17.98 3.34 5.75
N TYR A 401 -17.84 4.07 6.86
CA TYR A 401 -16.61 4.09 7.64
C TYR A 401 -16.78 3.50 9.05
N LYS A 402 -15.80 2.69 9.46
CA LYS A 402 -15.62 2.25 10.85
C LYS A 402 -14.14 1.96 11.08
N SER A 403 -13.52 2.59 12.08
CA SER A 403 -12.10 2.37 12.36
C SER A 403 -11.82 0.92 12.77
N ILE A 404 -10.87 0.26 12.09
CA ILE A 404 -10.40 -1.10 12.43
C ILE A 404 -9.50 -1.12 13.67
N TYR A 405 -8.97 0.02 14.09
CA TYR A 405 -8.07 0.13 15.24
C TYR A 405 -8.82 0.38 16.56
N GLN A 406 -10.15 0.30 16.57
CA GLN A 406 -11.00 0.60 17.74
C GLN A 406 -10.62 1.93 18.39
N LEU A 407 -10.32 2.95 17.57
CA LEU A 407 -9.93 4.25 18.05
C LEU A 407 -11.05 4.86 18.90
N VAL A 408 -10.68 5.39 20.04
CA VAL A 408 -11.53 6.28 20.81
C VAL A 408 -11.28 7.70 20.30
N PRO A 409 -12.31 8.49 19.98
CA PRO A 409 -12.11 9.86 19.53
C PRO A 409 -11.28 10.64 20.54
N MET A 410 -10.23 11.31 20.06
CA MET A 410 -9.45 12.21 20.90
C MET A 410 -10.25 13.46 21.18
N LYS A 411 -10.18 13.93 22.43
CA LYS A 411 -10.73 15.25 22.75
C LYS A 411 -9.93 16.31 21.98
N PRO A 412 -10.57 17.08 21.08
CA PRO A 412 -9.88 18.14 20.37
C PRO A 412 -9.23 19.13 21.33
N ARG A 413 -8.07 19.67 20.95
CA ARG A 413 -7.48 20.76 21.74
C ARG A 413 -8.45 21.96 21.76
N LYS A 414 -8.49 22.66 22.86
CA LYS A 414 -9.19 23.94 22.93
C LYS A 414 -8.41 24.94 22.05
N THR A 415 -9.12 25.63 21.16
CA THR A 415 -8.52 26.65 20.31
C THR A 415 -8.04 27.81 21.18
N ASP A 416 -6.80 28.19 21.03
CA ASP A 416 -6.15 29.31 21.71
C ASP A 416 -5.70 30.38 20.70
N ASN A 417 -4.88 31.34 21.15
CA ASN A 417 -4.37 32.42 20.29
C ASN A 417 -3.45 31.92 19.16
N THR A 418 -2.97 30.66 19.22
CA THR A 418 -2.13 30.05 18.18
C THR A 418 -2.91 28.95 17.49
N ILE A 419 -3.50 29.25 16.33
CA ILE A 419 -4.20 28.27 15.50
C ILE A 419 -3.19 27.43 14.74
N ILE A 420 -3.35 26.10 14.78
CA ILE A 420 -2.51 25.15 14.07
C ILE A 420 -3.31 24.54 12.92
N LEU A 421 -2.94 24.85 11.69
CA LEU A 421 -3.39 24.17 10.48
C LEU A 421 -2.61 22.89 10.30
N ALA A 422 -3.20 21.82 9.74
CA ALA A 422 -2.48 20.57 9.54
C ALA A 422 -2.58 20.06 8.11
N ALA A 423 -1.46 19.55 7.62
CA ALA A 423 -1.31 18.84 6.34
C ALA A 423 -0.78 17.43 6.65
N ILE A 424 -1.66 16.45 6.81
CA ILE A 424 -1.32 15.10 7.28
C ILE A 424 -1.62 13.99 6.27
N ASN A 425 -2.02 14.35 5.05
CA ASN A 425 -2.10 13.42 3.93
C ASN A 425 -0.70 12.90 3.55
N LYS A 426 -0.64 11.87 2.68
CA LYS A 426 0.65 11.44 2.10
C LYS A 426 1.32 12.61 1.40
N VAL A 427 2.63 12.76 1.57
CA VAL A 427 3.42 13.90 1.05
C VAL A 427 3.26 14.06 -0.47
N ILE A 428 3.11 12.97 -1.22
CA ILE A 428 2.88 13.00 -2.67
C ILE A 428 1.61 13.79 -3.07
N LYS A 429 0.63 13.91 -2.18
CA LYS A 429 -0.58 14.69 -2.41
C LYS A 429 -0.39 16.20 -2.24
N ASN A 430 0.74 16.64 -1.66
CA ASN A 430 1.08 18.06 -1.51
C ASN A 430 1.52 18.64 -2.86
N SER A 431 0.60 18.73 -3.80
CA SER A 431 0.87 19.23 -5.16
C SER A 431 1.41 20.67 -5.14
N LYS A 432 2.03 21.08 -6.25
CA LYS A 432 2.46 22.48 -6.43
C LYS A 432 1.31 23.48 -6.24
N HIS A 433 0.10 23.12 -6.66
CA HIS A 433 -1.11 23.94 -6.50
C HIS A 433 -1.53 24.04 -5.03
N THR A 434 -1.57 22.91 -4.33
CA THR A 434 -1.84 22.84 -2.88
C THR A 434 -0.85 23.69 -2.09
N LEU A 435 0.45 23.54 -2.34
CA LEU A 435 1.49 24.29 -1.64
C LEU A 435 1.40 25.79 -1.92
N ALA A 436 1.12 26.20 -3.17
CA ALA A 436 0.93 27.60 -3.52
C ALA A 436 -0.27 28.22 -2.78
N THR A 437 -1.40 27.51 -2.69
CA THR A 437 -2.59 27.95 -1.96
C THR A 437 -2.31 28.07 -0.45
N TRP A 438 -1.61 27.11 0.14
CA TRP A 438 -1.21 27.19 1.56
C TRP A 438 -0.24 28.33 1.83
N ALA A 439 0.66 28.67 0.88
CA ALA A 439 1.54 29.82 0.99
C ALA A 439 0.76 31.14 1.08
N ILE A 440 -0.33 31.28 0.29
CA ILE A 440 -1.22 32.46 0.37
C ILE A 440 -1.88 32.52 1.75
N ILE A 441 -2.46 31.42 2.24
CA ILE A 441 -3.08 31.37 3.58
C ILE A 441 -2.08 31.79 4.67
N LEU A 442 -0.88 31.25 4.64
CA LEU A 442 0.13 31.56 5.64
C LEU A 442 0.64 32.99 5.54
N LYS A 443 0.67 33.59 4.36
CA LYS A 443 0.99 35.01 4.16
C LYS A 443 -0.10 35.91 4.74
N GLU A 444 -1.38 35.58 4.51
CA GLU A 444 -2.52 36.40 4.93
C GLU A 444 -2.89 36.18 6.40
N CYS A 445 -2.49 35.05 7.00
CA CYS A 445 -2.72 34.73 8.41
C CYS A 445 -1.39 34.59 9.17
N PRO A 446 -0.70 35.70 9.56
CA PRO A 446 0.65 35.65 10.09
C PRO A 446 0.76 34.98 11.47
N HIS A 447 -0.32 34.81 12.20
CA HIS A 447 -0.38 34.23 13.55
C HIS A 447 -0.60 32.70 13.57
N VAL A 448 -0.85 32.06 12.40
CA VAL A 448 -1.07 30.61 12.36
C VAL A 448 0.25 29.86 12.12
N LYS A 449 0.28 28.59 12.56
CA LYS A 449 1.34 27.62 12.22
C LYS A 449 0.77 26.51 11.37
N ILE A 450 1.64 25.87 10.57
CA ILE A 450 1.28 24.69 9.81
C ILE A 450 2.04 23.47 10.32
N LEU A 451 1.31 22.40 10.65
CA LEU A 451 1.85 21.08 10.97
C LEU A 451 1.84 20.22 9.71
N ILE A 452 3.00 19.70 9.32
CA ILE A 452 3.16 18.85 8.13
C ILE A 452 3.67 17.48 8.57
N LYS A 453 2.89 16.42 8.28
CA LYS A 453 3.30 15.04 8.55
C LYS A 453 4.16 14.51 7.40
N LEU A 454 5.35 14.05 7.72
CA LEU A 454 6.26 13.40 6.79
C LEU A 454 6.01 11.89 6.71
N GLU A 455 6.52 11.26 5.66
CA GLU A 455 6.46 9.80 5.49
C GLU A 455 7.74 9.09 6.00
N GLU A 456 8.77 9.82 6.40
CA GLU A 456 10.01 9.28 6.95
C GLU A 456 9.96 9.17 8.48
N VAL A 457 10.55 8.10 9.02
CA VAL A 457 10.67 7.87 10.47
C VAL A 457 11.86 8.65 11.04
N TYR A 458 12.96 8.64 10.30
CA TYR A 458 14.19 9.38 10.63
C TYR A 458 14.53 10.26 9.43
N CYS A 459 14.31 11.55 9.55
CA CYS A 459 14.64 12.50 8.50
C CYS A 459 15.57 13.61 9.03
N ASP A 460 16.32 14.18 8.12
CA ASP A 460 16.99 15.45 8.35
C ASP A 460 15.92 16.55 8.35
N ASN A 461 15.48 16.93 9.55
CA ASN A 461 14.47 17.97 9.72
C ASN A 461 14.90 19.29 9.11
N ASP A 462 16.19 19.64 9.10
CA ASP A 462 16.70 20.91 8.58
C ASP A 462 16.48 21.01 7.07
N GLU A 463 16.67 19.90 6.33
CA GLU A 463 16.44 19.85 4.90
C GLU A 463 14.94 19.99 4.57
N TYR A 464 14.07 19.32 5.31
CA TYR A 464 12.61 19.47 5.15
C TYR A 464 12.12 20.86 5.57
N ILE A 465 12.63 21.41 6.65
CA ILE A 465 12.35 22.79 7.05
C ILE A 465 12.75 23.76 5.93
N LYS A 466 13.95 23.62 5.37
CA LYS A 466 14.41 24.43 4.25
C LYS A 466 13.50 24.29 3.02
N TYR A 467 13.09 23.07 2.69
CA TYR A 467 12.16 22.83 1.58
C TYR A 467 10.83 23.54 1.80
N TYR A 468 10.19 23.34 2.95
CA TYR A 468 8.86 23.93 3.19
C TYR A 468 8.91 25.45 3.45
N THR A 469 9.95 25.98 4.09
CA THR A 469 10.14 27.45 4.20
C THR A 469 10.25 28.11 2.84
N THR A 470 10.94 27.46 1.91
CA THR A 470 11.06 27.97 0.53
C THR A 470 9.72 27.85 -0.21
N LYS A 471 9.04 26.70 -0.16
CA LYS A 471 7.78 26.45 -0.88
C LYS A 471 6.60 27.27 -0.34
N LEU A 472 6.53 27.45 0.97
CA LEU A 472 5.45 28.18 1.64
C LEU A 472 5.77 29.66 1.87
N ASN A 473 7.01 30.06 1.62
CA ASN A 473 7.51 31.42 1.82
C ASN A 473 7.23 31.97 3.23
N VAL A 474 7.56 31.18 4.26
CA VAL A 474 7.39 31.53 5.68
C VAL A 474 8.61 31.18 6.49
N PRO A 475 8.87 31.85 7.64
CA PRO A 475 9.99 31.52 8.51
C PRO A 475 9.77 30.15 9.19
N SER A 476 10.88 29.49 9.54
CA SER A 476 10.90 28.11 10.06
C SER A 476 10.08 27.92 11.35
N ASN A 477 9.99 28.92 12.21
CA ASN A 477 9.21 28.88 13.47
C ASN A 477 7.70 28.76 13.25
N ARG A 478 7.21 28.91 12.02
CA ARG A 478 5.80 28.72 11.63
C ARG A 478 5.51 27.32 11.09
N ILE A 479 6.53 26.48 10.90
CA ILE A 479 6.41 25.13 10.39
C ILE A 479 6.66 24.15 11.54
N ILE A 480 5.76 23.20 11.73
CA ILE A 480 5.89 22.09 12.67
C ILE A 480 6.00 20.83 11.81
N LEU A 481 7.17 20.21 11.78
CA LEU A 481 7.34 18.92 11.12
C LEU A 481 7.04 17.78 12.10
N MET A 482 6.38 16.76 11.58
CA MET A 482 6.11 15.53 12.31
C MET A 482 6.50 14.34 11.44
N ASN A 483 7.41 13.53 11.95
CA ASN A 483 7.84 12.31 11.28
C ASN A 483 6.70 11.28 11.22
N LYS A 484 6.89 10.22 10.43
CA LYS A 484 5.95 9.11 10.37
C LYS A 484 5.70 8.54 11.77
N LEU A 485 4.44 8.37 12.11
CA LEU A 485 3.99 7.88 13.42
C LEU A 485 3.61 6.40 13.34
N ILE A 486 3.85 5.68 14.42
CA ILE A 486 3.25 4.35 14.62
C ILE A 486 1.74 4.49 14.86
N PRO A 487 0.92 3.43 14.61
CA PRO A 487 -0.54 3.54 14.71
C PRO A 487 -1.07 4.10 16.03
N LYS A 488 -0.45 3.75 17.16
CA LYS A 488 -0.83 4.25 18.50
C LYS A 488 -0.59 5.76 18.66
N GLU A 489 0.51 6.27 18.11
CA GLU A 489 0.85 7.70 18.16
C GLU A 489 0.04 8.51 17.15
N TYR A 490 -0.35 7.88 16.04
CA TYR A 490 -1.18 8.52 15.00
C TYR A 490 -2.52 9.00 15.56
N THR A 491 -3.11 8.28 16.51
CA THR A 491 -4.35 8.70 17.17
C THR A 491 -4.16 10.01 17.92
N ASN A 492 -3.02 10.17 18.62
CA ASN A 492 -2.73 11.38 19.41
C ASN A 492 -2.47 12.61 18.54
N LEU A 493 -2.21 12.43 17.25
CA LEU A 493 -2.00 13.52 16.30
C LEU A 493 -3.22 14.45 16.22
N PHE A 494 -4.43 13.90 16.23
CA PHE A 494 -5.67 14.65 16.06
C PHE A 494 -5.98 15.61 17.21
N GLY A 495 -5.30 15.48 18.34
CA GLY A 495 -5.33 16.45 19.44
C GLY A 495 -4.34 17.62 19.32
N LYS A 496 -3.52 17.68 18.25
CA LYS A 496 -2.40 18.64 18.13
C LYS A 496 -2.67 19.81 17.19
N PHE A 497 -3.80 19.83 16.47
CA PHE A 497 -4.13 20.88 15.51
C PHE A 497 -5.62 21.24 15.55
N ASP A 498 -5.98 22.30 14.85
CA ASP A 498 -7.33 22.88 14.91
C ASP A 498 -8.14 22.69 13.63
N ILE A 499 -7.49 22.74 12.46
CA ILE A 499 -8.11 22.63 11.14
C ILE A 499 -7.25 21.72 10.28
N LEU A 500 -7.87 20.75 9.62
CA LEU A 500 -7.21 19.96 8.60
C LEU A 500 -7.31 20.69 7.24
N LEU A 501 -6.17 20.90 6.59
CA LEU A 501 -6.09 21.35 5.22
C LEU A 501 -6.04 20.13 4.30
N ASP A 502 -7.08 19.93 3.50
CA ASP A 502 -7.07 18.85 2.52
C ASP A 502 -6.21 19.21 1.31
N THR A 503 -5.72 18.18 0.65
CA THR A 503 -4.88 18.30 -0.55
C THR A 503 -5.70 18.22 -1.83
N PHE A 504 -5.22 18.82 -2.90
CA PHE A 504 -5.80 18.76 -4.24
C PHE A 504 -4.69 18.79 -5.32
N PRO A 505 -4.90 18.12 -6.47
CA PRO A 505 -6.11 17.52 -6.99
C PRO A 505 -6.47 16.15 -6.37
N TYR A 506 -5.70 15.61 -5.46
CA TYR A 506 -5.99 14.32 -4.84
C TYR A 506 -6.31 14.53 -3.36
N SER A 507 -7.59 14.42 -3.01
CA SER A 507 -8.11 14.64 -1.65
C SER A 507 -7.79 13.50 -0.68
N GLY A 508 -8.02 13.73 0.60
CA GLY A 508 -8.00 12.71 1.63
C GLY A 508 -9.18 11.73 1.51
N THR A 509 -9.00 10.51 2.00
CA THR A 509 -10.08 9.54 2.22
C THR A 509 -10.05 9.10 3.68
N THR A 510 -9.18 8.15 4.03
CA THR A 510 -9.03 7.70 5.43
C THR A 510 -8.55 8.82 6.35
N THR A 511 -7.66 9.70 5.89
CA THR A 511 -7.19 10.85 6.67
C THR A 511 -8.35 11.79 7.01
N THR A 512 -9.22 12.06 6.03
CA THR A 512 -10.43 12.87 6.22
C THR A 512 -11.39 12.19 7.19
N CYS A 513 -11.68 10.90 7.00
CA CYS A 513 -12.54 10.15 7.93
C CYS A 513 -12.00 10.17 9.36
N ASN A 514 -10.67 10.01 9.53
CA ASN A 514 -10.05 10.07 10.86
C ASN A 514 -10.18 11.47 11.49
N ALA A 515 -10.03 12.56 10.72
CA ALA A 515 -10.22 13.91 11.24
C ALA A 515 -11.67 14.16 11.65
N LEU A 516 -12.64 13.79 10.81
CA LEU A 516 -14.07 13.92 11.08
C LEU A 516 -14.50 13.07 12.29
N PHE A 517 -13.97 11.85 12.42
CA PHE A 517 -14.17 10.99 13.58
C PHE A 517 -13.66 11.64 14.87
N ASN A 518 -12.55 12.39 14.79
CA ASN A 518 -11.99 13.14 15.91
C ASN A 518 -12.58 14.57 16.04
N SER A 519 -13.71 14.85 15.39
CA SER A 519 -14.45 16.11 15.46
C SER A 519 -13.67 17.33 14.98
N LEU A 520 -12.76 17.17 14.02
CA LEU A 520 -11.96 18.26 13.48
C LEU A 520 -12.55 18.78 12.16
N PRO A 521 -12.68 20.11 11.99
CA PRO A 521 -13.06 20.69 10.70
C PRO A 521 -11.97 20.47 9.66
N ILE A 522 -12.40 20.19 8.44
CA ILE A 522 -11.54 20.03 7.27
C ILE A 522 -11.99 20.98 6.18
N VAL A 523 -11.07 21.71 5.57
CA VAL A 523 -11.34 22.50 4.37
C VAL A 523 -10.84 21.71 3.17
N THR A 524 -11.70 21.52 2.17
CA THR A 524 -11.39 20.75 0.96
C THR A 524 -11.79 21.50 -0.30
N MET A 525 -11.22 21.08 -1.44
CA MET A 525 -11.52 21.60 -2.77
C MET A 525 -12.45 20.62 -3.51
N TYR A 526 -13.37 21.12 -4.32
CA TYR A 526 -14.23 20.34 -5.21
C TYR A 526 -13.94 20.62 -6.68
N ASN A 527 -13.92 19.59 -7.50
CA ASN A 527 -13.85 19.70 -8.96
C ASN A 527 -14.71 18.63 -9.61
N LYS A 528 -15.82 19.02 -10.25
CA LYS A 528 -16.78 18.10 -10.86
C LYS A 528 -16.21 17.08 -11.86
N ASN A 529 -14.97 17.28 -12.30
CA ASN A 529 -14.35 16.49 -13.36
C ASN A 529 -13.35 15.43 -12.88
N HIS A 530 -13.13 15.28 -11.57
CA HIS A 530 -12.15 14.34 -11.05
C HIS A 530 -12.61 13.69 -9.74
N HIS A 531 -12.86 12.38 -9.78
CA HIS A 531 -13.25 11.60 -8.59
C HIS A 531 -12.24 11.73 -7.44
N SER A 532 -10.95 11.60 -7.74
CA SER A 532 -9.87 11.67 -6.73
C SER A 532 -9.86 13.00 -5.96
N HIS A 533 -10.36 14.07 -6.59
CA HIS A 533 -10.48 15.41 -6.02
C HIS A 533 -11.63 15.52 -5.02
N ASN A 534 -12.68 14.73 -5.19
CA ASN A 534 -14.00 14.97 -4.62
C ASN A 534 -14.33 14.09 -3.40
N VAL A 535 -13.47 13.17 -2.99
CA VAL A 535 -13.80 12.21 -1.92
C VAL A 535 -14.10 12.91 -0.59
N SER A 536 -13.29 13.90 -0.19
CA SER A 536 -13.57 14.69 1.02
C SER A 536 -14.83 15.53 0.89
N ALA A 537 -15.08 16.11 -0.30
CA ALA A 537 -16.29 16.89 -0.57
C ALA A 537 -17.55 16.00 -0.49
N SER A 538 -17.48 14.74 -0.97
CA SER A 538 -18.58 13.77 -0.83
C SER A 538 -18.90 13.48 0.64
N LEU A 539 -17.87 13.30 1.48
CA LEU A 539 -18.03 13.08 2.91
C LEU A 539 -18.71 14.29 3.57
N LEU A 540 -18.22 15.50 3.33
CA LEU A 540 -18.78 16.74 3.90
C LEU A 540 -20.21 16.99 3.43
N THR A 541 -20.51 16.76 2.15
CA THR A 541 -21.85 16.90 1.59
C THR A 541 -22.82 15.91 2.25
N CYS A 542 -22.41 14.66 2.43
CA CYS A 542 -23.22 13.65 3.12
C CYS A 542 -23.57 14.05 4.56
N MET A 543 -22.67 14.79 5.22
CA MET A 543 -22.83 15.30 6.58
C MET A 543 -23.63 16.63 6.65
N GLY A 544 -23.90 17.28 5.54
CA GLY A 544 -24.51 18.61 5.50
C GLY A 544 -23.58 19.69 6.08
N VAL A 545 -22.27 19.64 5.70
CA VAL A 545 -21.22 20.60 6.11
C VAL A 545 -20.56 21.15 4.84
N THR A 546 -21.37 21.69 3.94
CA THR A 546 -20.93 22.12 2.60
C THR A 546 -20.16 23.43 2.60
N GLU A 547 -20.29 24.23 3.65
CA GLU A 547 -19.61 25.52 3.84
C GLU A 547 -18.08 25.40 4.02
N LEU A 548 -17.57 24.17 4.19
CA LEU A 548 -16.13 23.87 4.23
C LEU A 548 -15.58 23.35 2.89
N ILE A 549 -16.40 23.37 1.84
CA ILE A 549 -16.05 22.95 0.49
C ILE A 549 -15.82 24.19 -0.37
N ALA A 550 -14.62 24.33 -0.93
CA ALA A 550 -14.26 25.37 -1.86
C ALA A 550 -14.37 24.89 -3.31
N TYR A 551 -14.67 25.79 -4.24
CA TYR A 551 -14.75 25.52 -5.68
C TYR A 551 -13.62 26.24 -6.46
N THR A 552 -12.94 27.18 -5.81
CA THR A 552 -11.77 27.89 -6.34
C THR A 552 -10.67 28.01 -5.28
N ASN A 553 -9.46 28.35 -5.70
CA ASN A 553 -8.34 28.58 -4.77
C ASN A 553 -8.65 29.76 -3.83
N GLU A 554 -9.29 30.81 -4.34
CA GLU A 554 -9.70 31.99 -3.59
C GLU A 554 -10.70 31.61 -2.50
N GLU A 555 -11.74 30.85 -2.84
CA GLU A 555 -12.71 30.34 -1.87
C GLU A 555 -12.04 29.47 -0.79
N TYR A 556 -11.08 28.62 -1.17
CA TYR A 556 -10.34 27.80 -0.21
C TYR A 556 -9.58 28.68 0.79
N VAL A 557 -8.89 29.70 0.31
CA VAL A 557 -8.19 30.67 1.15
C VAL A 557 -9.17 31.42 2.06
N ASP A 558 -10.29 31.90 1.53
CA ASP A 558 -11.28 32.68 2.28
C ASP A 558 -11.99 31.84 3.35
N ILE A 559 -12.32 30.58 3.10
CA ILE A 559 -12.87 29.66 4.11
C ILE A 559 -11.88 29.50 5.28
N VAL A 560 -10.60 29.24 4.98
CA VAL A 560 -9.58 29.08 6.03
C VAL A 560 -9.40 30.38 6.80
N LYS A 561 -9.31 31.54 6.14
CA LYS A 561 -9.21 32.85 6.79
C LYS A 561 -10.40 33.14 7.71
N ASN A 562 -11.61 32.83 7.23
CA ASN A 562 -12.82 33.02 8.04
C ASN A 562 -12.77 32.17 9.32
N LEU A 563 -12.34 30.92 9.23
CA LEU A 563 -12.17 30.07 10.40
C LEU A 563 -11.09 30.60 11.34
N VAL A 564 -9.94 30.98 10.81
CA VAL A 564 -8.80 31.52 11.59
C VAL A 564 -9.16 32.80 12.32
N ASN A 565 -9.93 33.68 11.68
CA ASN A 565 -10.39 34.95 12.28
C ASN A 565 -11.57 34.77 13.25
N ASN A 566 -12.19 33.57 13.30
CA ASN A 566 -13.33 33.25 14.16
C ASN A 566 -13.11 31.95 14.94
N PRO A 567 -12.23 31.92 15.97
CA PRO A 567 -11.91 30.71 16.73
C PRO A 567 -13.13 30.00 17.34
N ASN A 568 -14.15 30.76 17.74
CA ASN A 568 -15.40 30.20 18.28
C ASN A 568 -16.09 29.28 17.25
N LYS A 569 -16.03 29.62 15.97
CA LYS A 569 -16.60 28.78 14.90
C LYS A 569 -15.85 27.47 14.74
N ILE A 570 -14.54 27.46 14.97
CA ILE A 570 -13.74 26.22 15.00
C ILE A 570 -14.23 25.34 16.15
N ASP A 571 -14.43 25.91 17.34
CA ASP A 571 -14.90 25.16 18.52
C ASP A 571 -16.34 24.66 18.36
N GLU A 572 -17.23 25.38 17.66
CA GLU A 572 -18.56 24.90 17.25
C GLU A 572 -18.47 23.67 16.34
N TYR A 573 -17.58 23.70 15.33
CA TYR A 573 -17.35 22.52 14.49
C TYR A 573 -16.81 21.34 15.30
N LYS A 574 -15.87 21.56 16.22
CA LYS A 574 -15.35 20.51 17.11
C LYS A 574 -16.43 19.87 18.00
N GLN A 575 -17.52 20.57 18.27
CA GLN A 575 -18.66 20.03 19.03
C GLN A 575 -19.65 19.24 18.16
N THR A 576 -19.76 19.55 16.88
CA THR A 576 -20.86 19.08 16.02
C THR A 576 -20.43 18.06 14.95
N ILE A 577 -19.21 18.16 14.39
CA ILE A 577 -18.74 17.36 13.25
C ILE A 577 -18.76 15.86 13.57
N GLY A 578 -18.22 15.44 14.72
CA GLY A 578 -18.16 14.03 15.09
C GLY A 578 -19.54 13.38 15.19
N LYS A 579 -20.52 14.11 15.74
CA LYS A 579 -21.92 13.65 15.80
C LYS A 579 -22.51 13.49 14.38
N LYS A 580 -22.38 14.52 13.54
CA LYS A 580 -22.84 14.47 12.15
C LYS A 580 -22.21 13.32 11.38
N PHE A 581 -20.90 13.06 11.57
CA PHE A 581 -20.18 11.98 10.94
C PHE A 581 -20.72 10.60 11.37
N ASN A 582 -20.97 10.39 12.66
CA ASN A 582 -21.57 9.18 13.20
C ASN A 582 -22.98 8.93 12.64
N GLU A 583 -23.82 9.95 12.58
CA GLU A 583 -25.20 9.85 12.14
C GLU A 583 -25.34 9.63 10.61
N THR A 584 -24.28 9.90 9.85
CA THR A 584 -24.30 9.85 8.38
C THR A 584 -23.36 8.81 7.79
N VAL A 585 -22.06 9.11 7.72
CA VAL A 585 -21.05 8.25 7.04
C VAL A 585 -20.78 6.96 7.82
N MET A 586 -20.93 6.97 9.14
CA MET A 586 -20.78 5.79 9.99
C MET A 586 -22.11 5.04 10.24
N ASN A 587 -23.20 5.45 9.60
CA ASN A 587 -24.51 4.81 9.76
C ASN A 587 -24.72 3.66 8.75
N PRO A 588 -24.58 2.39 9.20
CA PRO A 588 -24.68 1.26 8.29
C PRO A 588 -26.10 1.06 7.75
N THR A 589 -27.13 1.32 8.54
CA THR A 589 -28.52 1.13 8.10
C THR A 589 -28.85 2.03 6.90
N ARG A 590 -28.45 3.30 6.96
CA ARG A 590 -28.64 4.26 5.88
C ARG A 590 -27.87 3.84 4.62
N PHE A 591 -26.61 3.47 4.78
CA PHE A 591 -25.74 3.10 3.66
C PHE A 591 -26.18 1.79 3.00
N MET A 592 -26.34 0.71 3.78
CA MET A 592 -26.60 -0.65 3.28
C MET A 592 -27.90 -0.75 2.50
N LYS A 593 -28.91 0.03 2.88
CA LYS A 593 -30.17 0.12 2.10
C LYS A 593 -29.91 0.48 0.64
N HIS A 594 -29.09 1.48 0.37
CA HIS A 594 -28.79 1.94 -0.99
C HIS A 594 -27.78 1.03 -1.69
N TYR A 595 -26.76 0.58 -0.97
CA TYR A 595 -25.72 -0.30 -1.49
C TYR A 595 -26.30 -1.65 -1.96
N GLN A 596 -27.10 -2.31 -1.12
CA GLN A 596 -27.73 -3.60 -1.46
C GLN A 596 -28.74 -3.47 -2.60
N ASN A 597 -29.53 -2.39 -2.63
CA ASN A 597 -30.43 -2.13 -3.74
C ASN A 597 -29.69 -1.94 -5.07
N ALA A 598 -28.53 -1.27 -5.06
CA ALA A 598 -27.70 -1.13 -6.25
C ALA A 598 -27.20 -2.50 -6.76
N LEU A 599 -26.76 -3.38 -5.85
CA LEU A 599 -26.33 -4.74 -6.20
C LEU A 599 -27.48 -5.58 -6.77
N ILE A 600 -28.65 -5.56 -6.16
CA ILE A 600 -29.84 -6.28 -6.64
C ILE A 600 -30.25 -5.79 -8.04
N THR A 601 -30.23 -4.47 -8.24
CA THR A 601 -30.58 -3.86 -9.55
C THR A 601 -29.58 -4.29 -10.63
N ALA A 602 -28.30 -4.35 -10.32
CA ALA A 602 -27.28 -4.77 -11.28
C ALA A 602 -27.46 -6.23 -11.72
N VAL A 603 -27.84 -7.13 -10.81
CA VAL A 603 -28.14 -8.53 -11.16
C VAL A 603 -29.40 -8.62 -12.05
N LYS A 604 -30.46 -7.87 -11.73
CA LYS A 604 -31.68 -7.85 -12.53
C LYS A 604 -31.48 -7.33 -13.96
N ASN A 605 -30.55 -6.41 -14.18
CA ASN A 605 -30.29 -5.85 -15.50
C ASN A 605 -29.56 -6.80 -16.46
N ILE A 606 -29.04 -7.92 -15.97
CA ILE A 606 -28.34 -8.94 -16.79
C ILE A 606 -29.25 -10.17 -17.01
N GLN A 607 -30.23 -10.35 -16.15
CA GLN A 607 -31.27 -11.39 -16.33
C GLN A 607 -32.31 -11.01 -17.38
#